data_484518c7794bb0ac401649e988f3c995
#
_entry.id   484518c7794bb0ac401649e988f3c995
#
_cell.length_a   1.000
_cell.length_b   1.000
_cell.length_c   1.000
_cell.angle_alpha   90.00
_cell.angle_beta   90.00
_cell.angle_gamma   90.00
#
_symmetry.space_group_name_H-M   'P 1'
#
loop_
_entity.id
_entity.type
_entity.pdbx_description
1 polymer ?
#
loop_
_entity_poly.entity_id
_entity_poly.type
_entity_poly.pdbx_seq_one_letter_code
_entity_poly.pdbx_strand_id
1 'polypeptide(L)'
;GEIRQFIRKDGGSGQVRSVLLGDETGKISLTLWDTQAAMPLEKGDTLEVVSGSCRERYGSLEVQTGSFSTVKKSSEKVQFREMMTPIAELKPGMIASVSGFVTGLGEIREFQRDDGKAGRVANIYISDNTGRIRVALWGEHVDLLAGLDLGYKAEIIDAMTKSGWNEELELSCGWRTRITFAPPG
;
A
#
# COMPACT_ATOMS: atom_id res chain seq x y z
N GLY A 1 0.65 -10.12 2.80
CA GLY A 1 2.06 -10.23 2.40
C GLY A 1 2.64 -11.61 2.67
N GLU A 2 3.75 -11.87 2.04
CA GLU A 2 4.46 -13.14 2.22
C GLU A 2 5.33 -13.11 3.48
N ILE A 3 5.58 -14.28 4.04
CA ILE A 3 6.51 -14.45 5.16
C ILE A 3 7.93 -14.28 4.61
N ARG A 4 8.70 -13.40 5.22
CA ARG A 4 10.11 -13.19 4.91
C ARG A 4 10.96 -13.67 6.07
N GLN A 5 12.08 -14.30 5.76
CA GLN A 5 13.07 -14.74 6.76
C GLN A 5 14.21 -13.74 6.83
N PHE A 6 14.74 -13.56 8.02
CA PHE A 6 15.89 -12.71 8.25
C PHE A 6 16.82 -13.34 9.31
N ILE A 7 18.07 -12.87 9.34
CA ILE A 7 19.06 -13.33 10.32
C ILE A 7 19.20 -12.24 11.38
N ARG A 8 19.04 -12.63 12.65
CA ARG A 8 19.22 -11.74 13.79
C ARG A 8 20.69 -11.45 14.02
N LYS A 9 20.99 -10.39 14.77
CA LYS A 9 22.36 -10.00 15.13
C LYS A 9 23.11 -11.09 15.91
N ASP A 10 22.39 -11.94 16.65
CA ASP A 10 22.93 -13.07 17.40
C ASP A 10 23.15 -14.32 16.54
N GLY A 11 22.88 -14.27 15.24
CA GLY A 11 22.99 -15.39 14.31
C GLY A 11 21.77 -16.29 14.20
N GLY A 12 20.75 -16.07 15.02
CA GLY A 12 19.48 -16.78 14.93
C GLY A 12 18.62 -16.28 13.77
N SER A 13 17.74 -17.15 13.26
CA SER A 13 16.78 -16.77 12.22
C SER A 13 15.47 -16.27 12.82
N GLY A 14 14.83 -15.34 12.12
CA GLY A 14 13.52 -14.84 12.46
C GLY A 14 12.63 -14.75 11.23
N GLN A 15 11.33 -14.53 11.45
CA GLN A 15 10.34 -14.37 10.41
C GLN A 15 9.61 -13.06 10.61
N VAL A 16 9.24 -12.42 9.51
CA VAL A 16 8.42 -11.20 9.53
C VAL A 16 7.40 -11.26 8.41
N ARG A 17 6.22 -10.76 8.67
CA ARG A 17 5.13 -10.68 7.70
C ARG A 17 4.35 -9.39 7.92
N SER A 18 4.04 -8.70 6.84
CA SER A 18 3.13 -7.55 6.86
C SER A 18 1.78 -7.93 6.30
N VAL A 19 0.74 -7.56 7.01
CA VAL A 19 -0.64 -7.72 6.55
C VAL A 19 -1.35 -6.37 6.63
N LEU A 20 -2.38 -6.21 5.81
CA LEU A 20 -3.19 -5.01 5.83
C LEU A 20 -4.45 -5.29 6.64
N LEU A 21 -4.71 -4.47 7.66
CA LEU A 21 -5.92 -4.50 8.47
C LEU A 21 -6.83 -3.37 8.05
N GLY A 22 -8.14 -3.64 8.04
CA GLY A 22 -9.14 -2.63 7.80
C GLY A 22 -10.34 -2.78 8.71
N ASP A 23 -10.95 -1.66 9.03
CA ASP A 23 -12.26 -1.59 9.68
C ASP A 23 -13.10 -0.49 9.03
N GLU A 24 -14.19 -0.11 9.64
CA GLU A 24 -15.07 0.95 9.11
C GLU A 24 -14.43 2.34 9.13
N THR A 25 -13.31 2.52 9.83
CA THR A 25 -12.65 3.82 9.97
C THR A 25 -11.45 4.00 9.04
N GLY A 26 -10.85 2.90 8.57
CA GLY A 26 -9.68 2.98 7.70
C GLY A 26 -8.86 1.71 7.65
N LYS A 27 -7.65 1.84 7.14
CA LYS A 27 -6.70 0.75 6.97
C LYS A 27 -5.37 1.09 7.61
N ILE A 28 -4.68 0.07 8.10
CA ILE A 28 -3.34 0.19 8.65
C ILE A 28 -2.53 -1.07 8.38
N SER A 29 -1.24 -0.94 8.20
CA SER A 29 -0.33 -2.08 8.08
C SER A 29 -0.03 -2.66 9.46
N LEU A 30 -0.05 -3.98 9.57
CA LEU A 30 0.32 -4.73 10.76
C LEU A 30 1.56 -5.57 10.45
N THR A 31 2.61 -5.41 11.24
CA THR A 31 3.83 -6.21 11.11
C THR A 31 3.84 -7.28 12.19
N LEU A 32 3.92 -8.54 11.76
CA LEU A 32 3.94 -9.73 12.62
C LEU A 32 5.35 -10.32 12.60
N TRP A 33 5.79 -10.81 13.75
CA TRP A 33 7.13 -11.37 13.95
C TRP A 33 7.06 -12.81 14.45
N ASP A 34 7.99 -13.65 13.98
CA ASP A 34 8.21 -15.02 14.44
C ASP A 34 6.96 -15.89 14.41
N THR A 35 6.51 -16.44 15.53
CA THR A 35 5.34 -17.33 15.58
C THR A 35 4.07 -16.65 15.10
N GLN A 36 3.93 -15.36 15.32
CA GLN A 36 2.79 -14.59 14.84
C GLN A 36 2.83 -14.44 13.32
N ALA A 37 4.02 -14.28 12.75
CA ALA A 37 4.19 -14.22 11.28
C ALA A 37 3.82 -15.55 10.61
N ALA A 38 4.05 -16.67 11.30
CA ALA A 38 3.73 -18.01 10.80
C ALA A 38 2.25 -18.39 10.94
N MET A 39 1.45 -17.58 11.62
CA MET A 39 0.03 -17.83 11.82
C MET A 39 -0.71 -17.92 10.48
N PRO A 40 -1.54 -18.96 10.24
CA PRO A 40 -2.29 -19.06 9.00
C PRO A 40 -3.39 -17.99 8.94
N LEU A 41 -3.25 -17.08 8.00
CA LEU A 41 -4.16 -15.95 7.81
C LEU A 41 -4.67 -15.93 6.37
N GLU A 42 -5.96 -15.70 6.22
CA GLU A 42 -6.61 -15.55 4.93
C GLU A 42 -7.32 -14.20 4.85
N LYS A 43 -7.47 -13.73 3.64
CA LYS A 43 -8.24 -12.51 3.39
C LYS A 43 -9.67 -12.69 3.90
N GLY A 44 -10.14 -11.73 4.70
CA GLY A 44 -11.45 -11.80 5.34
C GLY A 44 -11.42 -12.26 6.78
N ASP A 45 -10.30 -12.79 7.26
CA ASP A 45 -10.15 -13.13 8.68
C ASP A 45 -10.21 -11.86 9.53
N THR A 46 -10.85 -11.97 10.70
CA THR A 46 -10.84 -10.91 11.70
C THR A 46 -9.76 -11.20 12.73
N LEU A 47 -8.92 -10.21 12.99
CA LEU A 47 -7.85 -10.31 13.97
C LEU A 47 -8.11 -9.41 15.17
N GLU A 48 -7.75 -9.90 16.34
CA GLU A 48 -7.66 -9.11 17.57
C GLU A 48 -6.18 -8.97 17.92
N VAL A 49 -5.72 -7.72 18.04
CA VAL A 49 -4.33 -7.40 18.38
C VAL A 49 -4.34 -6.62 19.69
N VAL A 50 -3.64 -7.14 20.69
CA VAL A 50 -3.54 -6.53 22.02
C VAL A 50 -2.09 -6.17 22.29
N SER A 51 -1.84 -4.97 22.80
CA SER A 51 -0.51 -4.45 23.13
C SER A 51 0.43 -4.35 21.92
N GLY A 52 -0.09 -3.99 20.77
CA GLY A 52 0.72 -3.61 19.62
C GLY A 52 1.28 -2.20 19.80
N SER A 53 2.42 -1.94 19.16
CA SER A 53 3.04 -0.61 19.15
C SER A 53 2.78 0.08 17.82
N CYS A 54 2.38 1.34 17.88
CA CYS A 54 2.28 2.16 16.67
C CYS A 54 3.63 2.82 16.38
N ARG A 55 4.04 2.74 15.14
CA ARG A 55 5.28 3.38 14.67
C ARG A 55 5.04 4.10 13.35
N GLU A 56 5.79 5.13 13.13
CA GLU A 56 5.93 5.73 11.82
C GLU A 56 7.13 5.09 11.11
N ARG A 57 6.90 4.62 9.89
CA ARG A 57 7.92 4.01 9.06
C ARG A 57 7.72 4.46 7.62
N TYR A 58 8.75 5.03 7.03
CA TYR A 58 8.73 5.59 5.67
C TYR A 58 7.55 6.56 5.43
N GLY A 59 7.22 7.36 6.45
CA GLY A 59 6.15 8.33 6.36
C GLY A 59 4.73 7.78 6.56
N SER A 60 4.61 6.50 6.92
CA SER A 60 3.31 5.85 7.14
C SER A 60 3.24 5.24 8.54
N LEU A 61 2.07 5.29 9.15
CA LEU A 61 1.84 4.61 10.43
C LEU A 61 1.64 3.12 10.22
N GLU A 62 2.23 2.34 11.12
CA GLU A 62 2.03 0.89 11.18
C GLU A 62 1.89 0.42 12.62
N VAL A 63 1.23 -0.71 12.80
CA VAL A 63 1.18 -1.43 14.07
C VAL A 63 2.21 -2.54 14.01
N GLN A 64 3.06 -2.62 15.03
CA GLN A 64 4.02 -3.72 15.19
C GLN A 64 3.69 -4.52 16.43
N THR A 65 3.85 -5.83 16.33
CA THR A 65 3.73 -6.73 17.47
C THR A 65 5.13 -7.00 18.05
N GLY A 66 5.16 -7.28 19.35
CA GLY A 66 6.37 -7.63 20.07
C GLY A 66 6.13 -8.80 21.01
N SER A 67 7.07 -9.06 21.92
CA SER A 67 7.00 -10.19 22.85
C SER A 67 5.81 -10.12 23.81
N PHE A 68 5.29 -8.93 24.08
CA PHE A 68 4.12 -8.74 24.96
C PHE A 68 2.81 -8.60 24.19
N SER A 69 2.84 -8.63 22.88
CA SER A 69 1.65 -8.52 22.05
C SER A 69 0.95 -9.86 21.90
N THR A 70 -0.37 -9.81 21.83
CA THR A 70 -1.19 -10.98 21.52
C THR A 70 -1.90 -10.74 20.19
N VAL A 71 -1.84 -11.73 19.29
CA VAL A 71 -2.57 -11.72 18.03
C VAL A 71 -3.36 -13.00 17.93
N LYS A 72 -4.65 -12.89 17.74
CA LYS A 72 -5.52 -14.06 17.56
C LYS A 72 -6.62 -13.78 16.57
N LYS A 73 -7.11 -14.85 15.93
CA LYS A 73 -8.31 -14.76 15.11
C LYS A 73 -9.53 -14.60 16.00
N SER A 74 -10.45 -13.74 15.60
CA SER A 74 -11.69 -13.49 16.30
C SER A 74 -12.87 -14.04 15.49
N SER A 75 -13.89 -14.53 16.18
CA SER A 75 -15.16 -14.90 15.56
C SER A 75 -16.09 -13.71 15.36
N GLU A 76 -15.74 -12.56 15.95
CA GLU A 76 -16.49 -11.33 15.73
C GLU A 76 -16.27 -10.83 14.30
N LYS A 77 -17.33 -10.33 13.70
CA LYS A 77 -17.24 -9.76 12.36
C LYS A 77 -17.02 -8.25 12.48
N VAL A 78 -15.88 -7.82 11.99
CA VAL A 78 -15.58 -6.40 11.86
C VAL A 78 -16.11 -5.93 10.50
N GLN A 79 -16.87 -4.83 10.53
CA GLN A 79 -17.38 -4.23 9.31
C GLN A 79 -16.22 -3.54 8.58
N PHE A 80 -16.03 -3.91 7.32
CA PHE A 80 -15.08 -3.23 6.46
C PHE A 80 -15.76 -2.87 5.14
N ARG A 81 -15.60 -1.63 4.73
CA ARG A 81 -16.09 -1.14 3.45
C ARG A 81 -14.98 -0.37 2.76
N GLU A 82 -14.68 -0.77 1.53
CA GLU A 82 -13.73 -0.03 0.73
C GLU A 82 -14.30 1.34 0.38
N MET A 83 -13.61 2.40 0.81
CA MET A 83 -14.03 3.77 0.55
C MET A 83 -13.03 4.45 -0.37
N MET A 84 -13.53 5.08 -1.42
CA MET A 84 -12.72 5.95 -2.28
C MET A 84 -12.58 7.30 -1.61
N THR A 85 -11.34 7.74 -1.42
CA THR A 85 -11.04 9.03 -0.80
C THR A 85 -10.92 10.09 -1.89
N PRO A 86 -11.62 11.22 -1.77
CA PRO A 86 -11.42 12.34 -2.70
C PRO A 86 -9.98 12.84 -2.69
N ILE A 87 -9.45 13.19 -3.84
CA ILE A 87 -8.05 13.61 -3.98
C ILE A 87 -7.73 14.78 -3.05
N ALA A 88 -8.63 15.73 -2.91
CA ALA A 88 -8.42 16.91 -2.03
C ALA A 88 -8.32 16.57 -0.55
N GLU A 89 -8.78 15.38 -0.13
CA GLU A 89 -8.74 14.94 1.27
C GLU A 89 -7.53 14.07 1.60
N LEU A 90 -6.70 13.76 0.62
CA LEU A 90 -5.50 12.96 0.82
C LEU A 90 -4.46 13.72 1.64
N LYS A 91 -3.81 13.01 2.56
CA LYS A 91 -2.73 13.53 3.40
C LYS A 91 -1.55 12.56 3.32
N PRO A 92 -0.31 13.03 3.55
CA PRO A 92 0.85 12.13 3.60
C PRO A 92 0.69 11.03 4.65
N GLY A 93 1.20 9.83 4.35
CA GLY A 93 1.21 8.72 5.28
C GLY A 93 -0.05 7.88 5.34
N MET A 94 -0.99 8.07 4.41
CA MET A 94 -2.22 7.28 4.34
C MET A 94 -2.05 6.06 3.43
N ILE A 95 -2.81 5.01 3.73
CA ILE A 95 -3.13 3.97 2.74
C ILE A 95 -4.51 4.33 2.20
N ALA A 96 -4.59 4.71 0.94
CA ALA A 96 -5.80 5.26 0.36
C ALA A 96 -6.20 4.56 -0.93
N SER A 97 -7.48 4.61 -1.21
CA SER A 97 -8.05 4.17 -2.48
C SER A 97 -8.70 5.36 -3.17
N VAL A 98 -8.41 5.53 -4.45
CA VAL A 98 -8.79 6.72 -5.21
C VAL A 98 -9.34 6.31 -6.56
N SER A 99 -10.38 7.01 -7.00
CA SER A 99 -10.95 6.88 -8.34
C SER A 99 -10.87 8.23 -9.06
N GLY A 100 -10.47 8.21 -10.31
CA GLY A 100 -10.35 9.43 -11.11
C GLY A 100 -10.14 9.11 -12.58
N PHE A 101 -9.84 10.14 -13.34
CA PHE A 101 -9.56 10.01 -14.77
C PHE A 101 -8.10 10.34 -15.04
N VAL A 102 -7.50 9.63 -15.98
CA VAL A 102 -6.13 9.87 -16.42
C VAL A 102 -6.07 11.21 -17.15
N THR A 103 -5.28 12.14 -16.63
CA THR A 103 -5.14 13.49 -17.18
C THR A 103 -3.70 13.81 -17.57
N GLY A 104 -2.77 12.92 -17.34
CA GLY A 104 -1.38 13.06 -17.77
C GLY A 104 -0.69 11.72 -17.84
N LEU A 105 0.22 11.58 -18.80
CA LEU A 105 1.03 10.38 -19.00
C LEU A 105 2.49 10.78 -18.94
N GLY A 106 3.30 10.00 -18.22
CA GLY A 106 4.74 10.19 -18.14
C GLY A 106 5.50 9.04 -18.78
N GLU A 107 6.81 9.19 -18.84
CA GLU A 107 7.69 8.19 -19.40
C GLU A 107 8.14 7.17 -18.35
N ILE A 108 8.47 5.98 -18.83
CA ILE A 108 9.04 4.92 -18.01
C ILE A 108 10.51 5.23 -17.75
N ARG A 109 10.93 5.19 -16.49
CA ARG A 109 12.33 5.31 -16.09
C ARG A 109 12.80 4.00 -15.48
N GLU A 110 14.00 3.60 -15.86
CA GLU A 110 14.67 2.44 -15.30
C GLU A 110 15.74 2.90 -14.31
N PHE A 111 15.94 2.14 -13.26
CA PHE A 111 16.97 2.40 -12.24
C PHE A 111 17.50 1.09 -11.68
N GLN A 112 18.67 1.16 -11.04
CA GLN A 112 19.19 0.02 -10.28
C GLN A 112 18.76 0.11 -8.83
N ARG A 113 18.24 -1.00 -8.32
CA ARG A 113 17.91 -1.14 -6.90
C ARG A 113 19.18 -1.43 -6.10
N ASP A 114 19.11 -1.23 -4.77
CA ASP A 114 20.23 -1.50 -3.87
C ASP A 114 20.68 -2.96 -3.91
N ASP A 115 19.78 -3.89 -4.27
CA ASP A 115 20.08 -5.32 -4.44
C ASP A 115 20.71 -5.66 -5.80
N GLY A 116 21.02 -4.66 -6.63
CA GLY A 116 21.60 -4.83 -7.98
C GLY A 116 20.60 -5.19 -9.05
N LYS A 117 19.32 -5.38 -8.73
CA LYS A 117 18.27 -5.67 -9.72
C LYS A 117 17.76 -4.40 -10.37
N ALA A 118 17.29 -4.52 -11.60
CA ALA A 118 16.66 -3.42 -12.29
C ALA A 118 15.29 -3.13 -11.74
N GLY A 119 14.97 -1.85 -11.54
CA GLY A 119 13.64 -1.38 -11.18
C GLY A 119 13.09 -0.45 -12.25
N ARG A 120 11.77 -0.30 -12.28
CA ARG A 120 11.08 0.60 -13.21
C ARG A 120 10.05 1.43 -12.45
N VAL A 121 9.90 2.68 -12.87
CA VAL A 121 8.88 3.58 -12.36
C VAL A 121 8.35 4.45 -13.48
N ALA A 122 7.08 4.75 -13.45
CA ALA A 122 6.47 5.72 -14.34
C ALA A 122 5.46 6.55 -13.56
N ASN A 123 5.32 7.80 -13.95
CA ASN A 123 4.35 8.70 -13.35
C ASN A 123 3.21 8.95 -14.31
N ILE A 124 2.00 8.92 -13.79
CA ILE A 124 0.80 9.41 -14.47
C ILE A 124 0.14 10.45 -13.58
N TYR A 125 -0.83 11.16 -14.11
CA TYR A 125 -1.68 12.05 -13.33
C TYR A 125 -3.11 11.61 -13.46
N ILE A 126 -3.82 11.62 -12.32
CA ILE A 126 -5.26 11.39 -12.29
C ILE A 126 -5.95 12.57 -11.65
N SER A 127 -7.17 12.81 -12.04
CA SER A 127 -8.01 13.89 -11.49
C SER A 127 -9.40 13.37 -11.18
N ASP A 128 -9.96 13.90 -10.12
CA ASP A 128 -11.39 13.79 -9.84
C ASP A 128 -11.98 15.20 -9.78
N ASN A 129 -13.22 15.34 -9.32
CA ASN A 129 -13.86 16.66 -9.21
C ASN A 129 -13.28 17.52 -8.07
N THR A 130 -12.36 16.99 -7.26
CA THR A 130 -11.80 17.69 -6.11
C THR A 130 -10.34 18.12 -6.32
N GLY A 131 -9.62 17.48 -7.24
CA GLY A 131 -8.21 17.79 -7.45
C GLY A 131 -7.53 16.87 -8.43
N ARG A 132 -6.21 17.03 -8.52
CA ARG A 132 -5.32 16.27 -9.39
C ARG A 132 -4.13 15.78 -8.57
N ILE A 133 -3.68 14.56 -8.82
CA ILE A 133 -2.54 13.98 -8.11
C ILE A 133 -1.63 13.21 -9.05
N ARG A 134 -0.33 13.25 -8.75
CA ARG A 134 0.65 12.40 -9.41
C ARG A 134 0.58 10.99 -8.84
N VAL A 135 0.65 9.99 -9.71
CA VAL A 135 0.63 8.58 -9.34
C VAL A 135 1.93 7.95 -9.82
N ALA A 136 2.70 7.43 -8.90
CA ALA A 136 3.94 6.70 -9.20
C ALA A 136 3.63 5.21 -9.32
N LEU A 137 3.84 4.65 -10.50
CA LEU A 137 3.65 3.23 -10.80
C LEU A 137 5.01 2.54 -10.71
N TRP A 138 5.16 1.59 -9.79
CA TRP A 138 6.41 0.88 -9.56
C TRP A 138 6.33 -0.55 -10.08
N GLY A 139 7.45 -1.04 -10.58
CA GLY A 139 7.60 -2.45 -10.98
C GLY A 139 6.63 -2.88 -12.06
N GLU A 140 5.87 -3.93 -11.78
CA GLU A 140 4.92 -4.51 -12.74
C GLU A 140 3.77 -3.56 -13.12
N HIS A 141 3.44 -2.60 -12.27
CA HIS A 141 2.39 -1.63 -12.58
C HIS A 141 2.74 -0.76 -13.80
N VAL A 142 4.01 -0.63 -14.12
CA VAL A 142 4.46 0.11 -15.31
C VAL A 142 3.91 -0.51 -16.60
N ASP A 143 3.70 -1.81 -16.63
CA ASP A 143 3.16 -2.52 -17.80
C ASP A 143 1.72 -2.11 -18.13
N LEU A 144 1.00 -1.55 -17.16
CA LEU A 144 -0.36 -1.04 -17.35
C LEU A 144 -0.42 0.20 -18.25
N LEU A 145 0.72 0.85 -18.49
CA LEU A 145 0.79 1.99 -19.42
C LEU A 145 0.58 1.60 -20.86
N ALA A 146 0.83 0.33 -21.21
CA ALA A 146 0.59 -0.17 -22.55
C ALA A 146 -0.92 -0.09 -22.86
N GLY A 147 -1.29 0.71 -23.84
CA GLY A 147 -2.68 0.91 -24.21
C GLY A 147 -3.44 1.92 -23.35
N LEU A 148 -2.80 2.52 -22.36
CA LEU A 148 -3.42 3.57 -21.56
C LEU A 148 -3.39 4.91 -22.29
N ASP A 149 -4.48 5.65 -22.21
CA ASP A 149 -4.57 6.98 -22.82
C ASP A 149 -5.31 7.95 -21.87
N LEU A 150 -5.25 9.21 -22.20
CA LEU A 150 -5.96 10.25 -21.48
C LEU A 150 -7.47 10.00 -21.49
N GLY A 151 -8.12 10.34 -20.39
CA GLY A 151 -9.57 10.15 -20.25
C GLY A 151 -9.98 8.77 -19.74
N TYR A 152 -9.07 7.81 -19.64
CA TYR A 152 -9.38 6.51 -19.04
C TYR A 152 -9.75 6.69 -17.58
N LYS A 153 -10.73 5.93 -17.12
CA LYS A 153 -11.05 5.86 -15.69
C LYS A 153 -10.04 5.01 -14.98
N ALA A 154 -9.54 5.51 -13.87
CA ALA A 154 -8.60 4.79 -13.01
C ALA A 154 -9.24 4.50 -11.66
N GLU A 155 -9.12 3.26 -11.21
CA GLU A 155 -9.39 2.86 -9.82
C GLU A 155 -8.11 2.32 -9.22
N ILE A 156 -7.67 2.96 -8.14
CA ILE A 156 -6.43 2.62 -7.45
C ILE A 156 -6.79 2.24 -6.02
N ILE A 157 -6.49 1.00 -5.65
CA ILE A 157 -6.82 0.44 -4.34
C ILE A 157 -5.52 0.22 -3.57
N ASP A 158 -5.47 0.70 -2.32
CA ASP A 158 -4.36 0.51 -1.39
C ASP A 158 -3.03 1.10 -1.88
N ALA A 159 -3.06 2.33 -2.31
CA ALA A 159 -1.85 3.10 -2.59
C ALA A 159 -1.40 3.85 -1.35
N MET A 160 -0.11 4.11 -1.24
CA MET A 160 0.43 4.93 -0.17
C MET A 160 0.54 6.38 -0.61
N THR A 161 0.09 7.29 0.23
CA THR A 161 0.29 8.71 0.01
C THR A 161 1.61 9.15 0.63
N LYS A 162 2.40 9.87 -0.11
CA LYS A 162 3.67 10.41 0.41
C LYS A 162 4.01 11.74 -0.27
N SER A 163 4.87 12.51 0.38
CA SER A 163 5.41 13.71 -0.24
C SER A 163 6.51 13.32 -1.21
N GLY A 164 6.41 13.80 -2.45
CA GLY A 164 7.46 13.65 -3.45
C GLY A 164 8.62 14.60 -3.18
N TRP A 165 9.63 14.53 -4.05
CA TRP A 165 10.86 15.32 -3.90
C TRP A 165 10.65 16.84 -3.90
N ASN A 166 9.55 17.32 -4.43
CA ASN A 166 9.17 18.74 -4.49
C ASN A 166 8.07 19.11 -3.49
N GLU A 167 7.89 18.30 -2.45
CA GLU A 167 6.85 18.43 -1.43
C GLU A 167 5.42 18.26 -1.97
N GLU A 168 5.25 17.95 -3.24
CA GLU A 168 3.94 17.61 -3.78
C GLU A 168 3.51 16.21 -3.31
N LEU A 169 2.23 16.09 -2.98
CA LEU A 169 1.66 14.81 -2.60
C LEU A 169 1.58 13.90 -3.82
N GLU A 170 1.94 12.63 -3.62
CA GLU A 170 1.81 11.61 -4.66
C GLU A 170 1.21 10.33 -4.11
N LEU A 171 0.57 9.56 -4.99
CA LEU A 171 0.15 8.19 -4.71
C LEU A 171 1.25 7.26 -5.20
N SER A 172 1.78 6.44 -4.30
CA SER A 172 2.78 5.43 -4.62
C SER A 172 2.11 4.06 -4.72
N CYS A 173 2.18 3.48 -5.91
CA CYS A 173 1.55 2.18 -6.21
C CYS A 173 2.62 1.10 -6.22
N GLY A 174 2.76 0.40 -5.11
CA GLY A 174 3.71 -0.67 -4.91
C GLY A 174 3.06 -2.05 -4.98
N TRP A 175 3.71 -3.06 -4.39
CA TRP A 175 3.29 -4.47 -4.47
C TRP A 175 1.89 -4.75 -3.92
N ARG A 176 1.42 -3.91 -3.00
CA ARG A 176 0.11 -4.05 -2.33
C ARG A 176 -1.03 -3.43 -3.13
N THR A 177 -0.70 -2.52 -4.03
CA THR A 177 -1.68 -1.72 -4.76
C THR A 177 -2.31 -2.52 -5.88
N ARG A 178 -3.62 -2.36 -6.05
CA ARG A 178 -4.36 -2.90 -7.20
C ARG A 178 -4.86 -1.75 -8.04
N ILE A 179 -4.66 -1.83 -9.34
CA ILE A 179 -5.01 -0.77 -10.27
C ILE A 179 -5.85 -1.34 -11.41
N THR A 180 -6.93 -0.66 -11.71
CA THR A 180 -7.79 -0.98 -12.86
C THR A 180 -7.98 0.28 -13.70
N PHE A 181 -7.73 0.16 -15.00
CA PHE A 181 -8.03 1.21 -15.97
C PHE A 181 -9.13 0.75 -16.89
N ALA A 182 -10.07 1.65 -17.18
CA ALA A 182 -11.16 1.40 -18.12
C ALA A 182 -11.22 2.53 -19.15
N PRO A 183 -11.42 2.20 -20.46
CA PRO A 183 -11.57 3.23 -21.47
C PRO A 183 -12.79 4.10 -21.20
N PRO A 184 -12.80 5.35 -21.71
CA PRO A 184 -13.98 6.20 -21.62
C PRO A 184 -15.15 5.53 -22.32
N GLY A 185 -16.28 5.48 -21.64
CA GLY A 185 -17.52 4.89 -22.15
C GLY A 185 -18.34 5.86 -22.97
#